data_e48a016e57a864f4fc97b272bfc41ca0
#
_entry.id   e48a016e57a864f4fc97b272bfc41ca0
#
_cell.length_a   1.000
_cell.length_b   1.000
_cell.length_c   1.000
_cell.angle_alpha   90.00
_cell.angle_beta   90.00
_cell.angle_gamma   90.00
#
_symmetry.space_group_name_H-M   'P 1'
#
loop_
_entity.id
_entity.type
_entity.pdbx_description
1 polymer ?
#
loop_
_entity_poly.entity_id
_entity_poly.type
_entity_poly.pdbx_seq_one_letter_code
_entity_poly.pdbx_strand_id
1 'polypeptide(L)'
;NRWTFFISADLFSFPWWRYRISKASKGMDLFFQADYVPSKTVDMYVNYRYKRKERDVTGTKGKVILPTYHHRLRYRLNYFPCSSLSFRTTVDYNHFHSYGKTAGKGYQLTQKVGWKLSRLPLTTELQGSYFHTDDYDSRIYIYEKGLLYSFYTPSFQGEGIRLAIHFRYDMNKHWTAIAKLGQTTYFDRDEIGSGNDLIRGNKKTD
;
A
#
# COMPACT_ATOMS: atom_id res chain seq x y z
N ASN A 1 -7.69 9.14 -27.23
CA ASN A 1 -8.30 7.99 -26.52
C ASN A 1 -8.42 8.32 -25.05
N ARG A 2 -9.61 8.11 -24.47
CA ARG A 2 -9.87 8.33 -23.02
C ARG A 2 -9.56 7.11 -22.18
N TRP A 3 -9.36 5.96 -22.80
CA TRP A 3 -9.10 4.67 -22.16
C TRP A 3 -7.74 4.15 -22.55
N THR A 4 -7.01 3.61 -21.57
CA THR A 4 -5.79 2.83 -21.76
C THR A 4 -5.88 1.55 -20.94
N PHE A 5 -5.54 0.41 -21.55
CA PHE A 5 -5.55 -0.88 -20.89
C PHE A 5 -4.14 -1.45 -20.86
N PHE A 6 -3.77 -2.03 -19.73
CA PHE A 6 -2.52 -2.74 -19.56
C PHE A 6 -2.79 -4.12 -18.97
N ILE A 7 -2.20 -5.14 -19.58
CA ILE A 7 -2.29 -6.55 -19.15
C ILE A 7 -0.89 -7.11 -19.09
N SER A 8 -0.55 -7.80 -17.99
CA SER A 8 0.71 -8.51 -17.82
C SER A 8 0.46 -9.88 -17.20
N ALA A 9 1.20 -10.87 -17.65
CA ALA A 9 1.17 -12.24 -17.15
C ALA A 9 2.61 -12.76 -16.99
N ASP A 10 2.98 -13.07 -15.75
CA ASP A 10 4.28 -13.63 -15.40
C ASP A 10 4.12 -15.06 -14.90
N LEU A 11 4.75 -16.00 -15.56
CA LEU A 11 4.89 -17.39 -15.11
C LEU A 11 6.32 -17.60 -14.65
N PHE A 12 6.50 -18.08 -13.42
CA PHE A 12 7.84 -18.28 -12.87
C PHE A 12 7.99 -19.64 -12.19
N SER A 13 9.21 -20.19 -12.32
CA SER A 13 9.60 -21.44 -11.69
C SER A 13 10.97 -21.26 -11.04
N PHE A 14 11.08 -21.72 -9.81
CA PHE A 14 12.33 -21.72 -9.04
C PHE A 14 12.71 -23.17 -8.74
N PRO A 15 13.73 -23.72 -9.41
CA PRO A 15 14.13 -25.11 -9.20
C PRO A 15 14.91 -25.32 -7.88
N TRP A 16 15.37 -24.23 -7.22
CA TRP A 16 16.12 -24.26 -5.97
C TRP A 16 15.33 -23.74 -4.78
N TRP A 17 15.85 -23.98 -3.59
CA TRP A 17 15.27 -23.53 -2.34
C TRP A 17 15.29 -22.01 -2.21
N ARG A 18 14.27 -21.49 -1.56
CA ARG A 18 14.14 -20.06 -1.26
C ARG A 18 13.74 -19.86 0.20
N TYR A 19 13.84 -18.64 0.67
CA TYR A 19 13.36 -18.31 2.00
C TYR A 19 11.89 -18.74 2.19
N ARG A 20 11.63 -19.58 3.21
CA ARG A 20 10.32 -20.21 3.50
C ARG A 20 9.76 -21.12 2.40
N ILE A 21 10.62 -21.67 1.56
CA ILE A 21 10.22 -22.64 0.53
C ILE A 21 11.31 -23.70 0.44
N SER A 22 11.01 -24.91 0.95
CA SER A 22 11.95 -26.02 1.13
C SER A 22 12.11 -26.93 -0.09
N LYS A 23 11.43 -26.64 -1.20
CA LYS A 23 11.50 -27.40 -2.46
C LYS A 23 11.39 -26.46 -3.66
N ALA A 24 11.56 -27.03 -4.87
CA ALA A 24 11.24 -26.33 -6.12
C ALA A 24 9.80 -25.80 -6.08
N SER A 25 9.59 -24.58 -6.57
CA SER A 25 8.30 -23.90 -6.48
C SER A 25 7.95 -23.20 -7.78
N LYS A 26 6.65 -23.08 -8.06
CA LYS A 26 6.11 -22.41 -9.23
C LYS A 26 5.10 -21.33 -8.81
N GLY A 27 4.89 -20.39 -9.69
CA GLY A 27 3.90 -19.36 -9.46
C GLY A 27 3.46 -18.65 -10.73
N MET A 28 2.44 -17.83 -10.56
CA MET A 28 1.83 -17.02 -11.59
C MET A 28 1.45 -15.67 -10.99
N ASP A 29 1.64 -14.60 -11.75
CA ASP A 29 1.27 -13.24 -11.39
C ASP A 29 0.55 -12.62 -12.59
N LEU A 30 -0.73 -12.35 -12.47
CA LEU A 30 -1.55 -11.72 -13.48
C LEU A 30 -1.90 -10.31 -13.04
N PHE A 31 -1.72 -9.35 -13.91
CA PHE A 31 -2.04 -7.96 -13.65
C PHE A 31 -2.87 -7.38 -14.79
N PHE A 32 -3.94 -6.69 -14.43
CA PHE A 32 -4.79 -5.94 -15.33
C PHE A 32 -4.97 -4.52 -14.79
N GLN A 33 -4.90 -3.53 -15.66
CA GLN A 33 -5.18 -2.13 -15.33
C GLN A 33 -5.98 -1.48 -16.45
N ALA A 34 -6.98 -0.71 -16.07
CA ALA A 34 -7.76 0.14 -16.95
C ALA A 34 -7.66 1.59 -16.43
N ASP A 35 -7.08 2.46 -17.22
CA ASP A 35 -7.00 3.90 -16.97
C ASP A 35 -8.08 4.62 -17.78
N TYR A 36 -8.75 5.58 -17.16
CA TYR A 36 -9.76 6.42 -17.77
C TYR A 36 -9.51 7.89 -17.47
N VAL A 37 -9.34 8.70 -18.51
CA VAL A 37 -9.06 10.12 -18.43
C VAL A 37 -10.20 10.90 -19.14
N PRO A 38 -11.33 11.16 -18.45
CA PRO A 38 -12.46 11.86 -19.03
C PRO A 38 -12.16 13.33 -19.36
N SER A 39 -11.29 13.99 -18.58
CA SER A 39 -10.94 15.39 -18.74
C SER A 39 -9.49 15.66 -18.31
N LYS A 40 -9.00 16.89 -18.54
CA LYS A 40 -7.68 17.33 -18.02
C LYS A 40 -7.65 17.47 -16.50
N THR A 41 -8.80 17.53 -15.86
CA THR A 41 -8.94 17.71 -14.40
C THR A 41 -9.24 16.44 -13.65
N VAL A 42 -9.58 15.35 -14.35
CA VAL A 42 -9.94 14.08 -13.73
C VAL A 42 -9.22 12.94 -14.44
N ASP A 43 -8.54 12.13 -13.70
CA ASP A 43 -8.07 10.82 -14.12
C ASP A 43 -8.41 9.76 -13.06
N MET A 44 -8.66 8.55 -13.50
CA MET A 44 -8.93 7.43 -12.62
C MET A 44 -8.41 6.14 -13.20
N TYR A 45 -8.10 5.18 -12.33
CA TYR A 45 -7.81 3.82 -12.77
C TYR A 45 -8.36 2.78 -11.80
N VAL A 46 -8.59 1.61 -12.37
CA VAL A 46 -8.82 0.37 -11.63
C VAL A 46 -7.72 -0.59 -12.01
N ASN A 47 -7.08 -1.24 -11.04
CA ASN A 47 -6.22 -2.37 -11.31
C ASN A 47 -6.61 -3.58 -10.45
N TYR A 48 -6.38 -4.74 -11.04
CA TYR A 48 -6.56 -6.02 -10.39
C TYR A 48 -5.30 -6.86 -10.58
N ARG A 49 -4.82 -7.46 -9.49
CA ARG A 49 -3.68 -8.36 -9.50
C ARG A 49 -4.02 -9.67 -8.84
N TYR A 50 -3.83 -10.74 -9.56
CA TYR A 50 -3.91 -12.10 -9.05
C TYR A 50 -2.53 -12.70 -8.98
N LYS A 51 -2.14 -13.22 -7.79
CA LYS A 51 -0.84 -13.84 -7.59
C LYS A 51 -1.01 -15.19 -6.90
N ARG A 52 -0.58 -16.26 -7.59
CA ARG A 52 -0.44 -17.60 -7.04
C ARG A 52 1.03 -17.87 -6.76
N LYS A 53 1.35 -18.27 -5.55
CA LYS A 53 2.69 -18.70 -5.12
C LYS A 53 2.59 -19.93 -4.25
N GLU A 54 3.66 -20.70 -4.20
CA GLU A 54 3.80 -21.82 -3.29
C GLU A 54 4.58 -21.38 -2.05
N ARG A 55 4.21 -21.91 -0.88
CA ARG A 55 4.80 -21.62 0.43
C ARG A 55 4.84 -22.86 1.30
N ASP A 56 5.85 -22.98 2.15
CA ASP A 56 5.88 -24.01 3.18
C ASP A 56 4.77 -23.79 4.21
N VAL A 57 4.02 -24.84 4.47
CA VAL A 57 3.06 -24.94 5.58
C VAL A 57 3.50 -26.10 6.47
N THR A 58 3.58 -25.84 7.76
CA THR A 58 3.92 -26.90 8.75
C THR A 58 2.68 -27.72 9.02
N GLY A 59 2.69 -28.97 8.58
CA GLY A 59 1.66 -29.97 8.89
C GLY A 59 2.13 -30.97 9.95
N THR A 60 1.27 -31.88 10.35
CA THR A 60 1.55 -32.95 11.36
C THR A 60 2.69 -33.86 10.97
N LYS A 61 2.99 -34.02 9.68
CA LYS A 61 4.06 -34.91 9.15
C LYS A 61 5.26 -34.11 8.57
N GLY A 62 5.43 -32.82 8.95
CA GLY A 62 6.53 -32.00 8.48
C GLY A 62 6.08 -30.86 7.55
N LYS A 63 7.05 -30.22 6.87
CA LYS A 63 6.77 -29.11 5.94
C LYS A 63 6.23 -29.62 4.61
N VAL A 64 5.08 -29.10 4.19
CA VAL A 64 4.44 -29.37 2.91
C VAL A 64 4.35 -28.06 2.13
N ILE A 65 4.66 -28.07 0.84
CA ILE A 65 4.49 -26.92 -0.05
C ILE A 65 3.04 -26.87 -0.51
N LEU A 66 2.36 -25.76 -0.23
CA LEU A 66 0.98 -25.53 -0.62
C LEU A 66 0.83 -24.18 -1.35
N PRO A 67 -0.12 -24.10 -2.29
CA PRO A 67 -0.38 -22.85 -3.00
C PRO A 67 -1.01 -21.81 -2.06
N THR A 68 -0.62 -20.56 -2.28
CA THR A 68 -1.24 -19.38 -1.69
C THR A 68 -1.76 -18.50 -2.81
N TYR A 69 -2.89 -17.88 -2.58
CA TYR A 69 -3.59 -17.04 -3.55
C TYR A 69 -3.76 -15.65 -2.97
N HIS A 70 -3.40 -14.66 -3.76
CA HIS A 70 -3.49 -13.26 -3.37
C HIS A 70 -4.21 -12.47 -4.46
N HIS A 71 -5.35 -11.90 -4.13
CA HIS A 71 -6.13 -11.03 -4.98
C HIS A 71 -6.00 -9.61 -4.45
N ARG A 72 -5.68 -8.66 -5.31
CA ARG A 72 -5.63 -7.23 -4.98
C ARG A 72 -6.44 -6.46 -5.98
N LEU A 73 -7.32 -5.63 -5.49
CA LEU A 73 -8.08 -4.67 -6.28
C LEU A 73 -7.74 -3.27 -5.76
N ARG A 74 -7.40 -2.37 -6.68
CA ARG A 74 -7.20 -0.95 -6.37
C ARG A 74 -8.02 -0.09 -7.31
N TYR A 75 -8.72 0.86 -6.73
CA TYR A 75 -9.30 1.98 -7.43
C TYR A 75 -8.62 3.27 -6.99
N ARG A 76 -8.32 4.16 -7.94
CA ARG A 76 -7.80 5.49 -7.66
C ARG A 76 -8.51 6.53 -8.53
N LEU A 77 -8.90 7.63 -7.90
CA LEU A 77 -9.43 8.82 -8.52
C LEU A 77 -8.52 10.01 -8.19
N ASN A 78 -8.05 10.72 -9.19
CA ASN A 78 -7.38 12.01 -9.04
C ASN A 78 -8.28 13.10 -9.59
N TYR A 79 -8.39 14.18 -8.85
CA TYR A 79 -9.14 15.37 -9.24
C TYR A 79 -8.30 16.63 -9.03
N PHE A 80 -8.13 17.41 -10.08
CA PHE A 80 -7.32 18.62 -10.14
C PHE A 80 -8.21 19.82 -10.50
N PRO A 81 -8.93 20.43 -9.52
CA PRO A 81 -9.81 21.57 -9.79
C PRO A 81 -9.05 22.79 -10.33
N CYS A 82 -7.79 22.95 -9.91
CA CYS A 82 -6.88 23.97 -10.41
C CYS A 82 -5.42 23.49 -10.31
N SER A 83 -4.49 24.26 -10.87
CA SER A 83 -3.05 23.92 -10.84
C SER A 83 -2.43 23.88 -9.44
N SER A 84 -3.08 24.50 -8.47
CA SER A 84 -2.60 24.60 -7.08
C SER A 84 -3.19 23.55 -6.14
N LEU A 85 -4.29 22.88 -6.52
CA LEU A 85 -5.01 21.96 -5.65
C LEU A 85 -5.21 20.61 -6.32
N SER A 86 -4.98 19.56 -5.58
CA SER A 86 -5.19 18.17 -6.04
C SER A 86 -5.85 17.33 -4.96
N PHE A 87 -6.79 16.51 -5.36
CA PHE A 87 -7.43 15.51 -4.53
C PHE A 87 -7.13 14.13 -5.09
N ARG A 88 -6.81 13.17 -4.21
CA ARG A 88 -6.63 11.78 -4.59
C ARG A 88 -7.34 10.88 -3.62
N THR A 89 -8.30 10.12 -4.12
CA THR A 89 -8.97 9.07 -3.39
C THR A 89 -8.42 7.73 -3.85
N THR A 90 -8.06 6.85 -2.91
CA THR A 90 -7.58 5.50 -3.22
C THR A 90 -8.33 4.51 -2.34
N VAL A 91 -8.88 3.47 -2.96
CA VAL A 91 -9.50 2.33 -2.29
C VAL A 91 -8.72 1.09 -2.67
N ASP A 92 -8.25 0.35 -1.68
CA ASP A 92 -7.61 -0.96 -1.88
C ASP A 92 -8.41 -2.04 -1.19
N TYR A 93 -8.48 -3.19 -1.84
CA TYR A 93 -8.98 -4.42 -1.28
C TYR A 93 -7.99 -5.56 -1.54
N ASN A 94 -7.61 -6.25 -0.47
CA ASN A 94 -6.75 -7.43 -0.50
C ASN A 94 -7.54 -8.64 -0.03
N HIS A 95 -7.40 -9.76 -0.71
CA HIS A 95 -7.89 -11.05 -0.26
C HIS A 95 -6.77 -12.08 -0.38
N PHE A 96 -6.42 -12.68 0.75
CA PHE A 96 -5.37 -13.69 0.85
C PHE A 96 -6.00 -15.02 1.26
N HIS A 97 -5.67 -16.07 0.54
CA HIS A 97 -6.08 -17.43 0.88
C HIS A 97 -4.88 -18.37 0.82
N SER A 98 -4.78 -19.22 1.84
CA SER A 98 -3.78 -20.30 1.92
C SER A 98 -4.48 -21.56 2.38
N TYR A 99 -4.06 -22.70 1.86
CA TYR A 99 -4.64 -23.97 2.25
C TYR A 99 -4.49 -24.21 3.78
N GLY A 100 -5.56 -24.66 4.42
CA GLY A 100 -5.59 -24.93 5.86
C GLY A 100 -5.64 -23.69 6.76
N LYS A 101 -5.81 -22.49 6.21
CA LYS A 101 -6.02 -21.24 6.96
C LYS A 101 -7.32 -20.58 6.55
N THR A 102 -7.93 -19.87 7.49
CA THR A 102 -9.04 -18.95 7.19
C THR A 102 -8.55 -17.87 6.19
N ALA A 103 -9.37 -17.54 5.22
CA ALA A 103 -9.04 -16.49 4.27
C ALA A 103 -9.00 -15.14 4.97
N GLY A 104 -7.91 -14.40 4.81
CA GLY A 104 -7.75 -13.04 5.33
C GLY A 104 -8.17 -12.00 4.30
N LYS A 105 -8.86 -10.97 4.76
CA LYS A 105 -9.26 -9.80 3.96
C LYS A 105 -8.61 -8.55 4.53
N GLY A 106 -8.34 -7.60 3.66
CA GLY A 106 -7.88 -6.28 4.08
C GLY A 106 -8.45 -5.22 3.14
N TYR A 107 -8.84 -4.07 3.67
CA TYR A 107 -9.28 -2.93 2.86
C TYR A 107 -8.80 -1.62 3.46
N GLN A 108 -8.64 -0.64 2.59
CA GLN A 108 -8.32 0.72 2.99
C GLN A 108 -9.06 1.73 2.14
N LEU A 109 -9.30 2.89 2.75
CA LEU A 109 -9.70 4.13 2.09
C LEU A 109 -8.67 5.21 2.43
N THR A 110 -8.05 5.79 1.42
CA THR A 110 -7.10 6.90 1.58
C THR A 110 -7.58 8.12 0.82
N GLN A 111 -7.62 9.26 1.50
CA GLN A 111 -7.84 10.56 0.92
C GLN A 111 -6.58 11.42 1.07
N LYS A 112 -6.11 11.99 -0.05
CA LYS A 112 -5.01 12.95 -0.07
C LYS A 112 -5.49 14.29 -0.60
N VAL A 113 -4.98 15.34 0.00
CA VAL A 113 -5.15 16.73 -0.47
C VAL A 113 -3.76 17.32 -0.66
N GLY A 114 -3.42 17.64 -1.88
CA GLY A 114 -2.18 18.32 -2.22
C GLY A 114 -2.45 19.79 -2.52
N TRP A 115 -1.68 20.66 -1.91
CA TRP A 115 -1.78 22.10 -2.09
C TRP A 115 -0.41 22.71 -2.41
N LYS A 116 -0.32 23.44 -3.53
CA LYS A 116 0.85 24.20 -3.96
C LYS A 116 0.52 25.68 -3.85
N LEU A 117 1.24 26.39 -2.97
CA LEU A 117 1.06 27.83 -2.81
C LEU A 117 1.63 28.58 -4.01
N SER A 118 0.83 29.51 -4.57
CA SER A 118 1.25 30.28 -5.76
C SER A 118 2.27 31.36 -5.43
N ARG A 119 2.25 31.91 -4.20
CA ARG A 119 3.14 33.00 -3.76
C ARG A 119 4.43 32.53 -3.09
N LEU A 120 4.46 31.32 -2.59
CA LEU A 120 5.61 30.73 -1.93
C LEU A 120 5.92 29.39 -2.61
N PRO A 121 7.18 29.02 -2.76
CA PRO A 121 7.56 27.73 -3.32
C PRO A 121 7.36 26.58 -2.30
N LEU A 122 6.14 26.55 -1.72
CA LEU A 122 5.71 25.59 -0.71
C LEU A 122 4.66 24.67 -1.29
N THR A 123 4.92 23.37 -1.17
CA THR A 123 3.96 22.31 -1.50
C THR A 123 3.65 21.53 -0.23
N THR A 124 2.37 21.37 0.08
CA THR A 124 1.86 20.62 1.22
C THR A 124 1.01 19.46 0.73
N GLU A 125 1.14 18.30 1.35
CA GLU A 125 0.23 17.16 1.14
C GLU A 125 -0.27 16.67 2.49
N LEU A 126 -1.59 16.65 2.66
CA LEU A 126 -2.29 16.05 3.79
C LEU A 126 -2.87 14.72 3.34
N GLN A 127 -2.69 13.67 4.13
CA GLN A 127 -3.21 12.35 3.89
C GLN A 127 -3.94 11.83 5.11
N GLY A 128 -5.17 11.34 4.92
CA GLY A 128 -5.92 10.55 5.88
C GLY A 128 -6.21 9.18 5.29
N SER A 129 -5.97 8.12 6.06
CA SER A 129 -6.19 6.74 5.63
C SER A 129 -6.86 5.95 6.74
N TYR A 130 -7.96 5.27 6.44
CA TYR A 130 -8.53 4.23 7.27
C TYR A 130 -8.12 2.87 6.72
N PHE A 131 -7.78 1.92 7.57
CA PHE A 131 -7.41 0.56 7.18
C PHE A 131 -7.99 -0.46 8.15
N HIS A 132 -8.33 -1.63 7.59
CA HIS A 132 -8.72 -2.82 8.33
C HIS A 132 -8.15 -4.06 7.66
N THR A 133 -7.61 -5.00 8.43
CA THR A 133 -7.10 -6.28 7.94
C THR A 133 -7.33 -7.39 8.96
N ASP A 134 -7.77 -8.56 8.51
CA ASP A 134 -8.04 -9.69 9.38
C ASP A 134 -6.75 -10.33 9.94
N ASP A 135 -5.67 -10.33 9.12
CA ASP A 135 -4.40 -10.96 9.48
C ASP A 135 -3.18 -10.26 8.86
N TYR A 136 -1.98 -10.74 9.22
CA TYR A 136 -0.72 -10.21 8.67
C TYR A 136 -0.54 -10.50 7.17
N ASP A 137 -1.09 -11.59 6.66
CA ASP A 137 -0.95 -11.96 5.25
C ASP A 137 -1.82 -11.08 4.34
N SER A 138 -2.93 -10.50 4.87
CA SER A 138 -3.80 -9.53 4.20
C SER A 138 -3.41 -8.07 4.40
N ARG A 139 -2.28 -7.77 5.07
CA ARG A 139 -1.80 -6.41 5.33
C ARG A 139 -1.80 -5.51 4.10
N ILE A 140 -1.97 -4.23 4.35
CA ILE A 140 -2.08 -3.20 3.32
C ILE A 140 -0.84 -2.29 3.35
N TYR A 141 -0.41 -1.88 2.16
CA TYR A 141 0.68 -0.94 1.98
C TYR A 141 0.12 0.41 1.52
N ILE A 142 0.28 1.43 2.36
CA ILE A 142 -0.18 2.78 2.09
C ILE A 142 1.01 3.61 1.61
N TYR A 143 0.94 4.09 0.36
CA TYR A 143 1.97 4.96 -0.16
C TYR A 143 1.82 6.37 0.41
N GLU A 144 2.89 6.86 1.03
CA GLU A 144 3.04 8.24 1.53
C GLU A 144 4.26 8.89 0.86
N LYS A 145 4.21 10.21 0.67
CA LYS A 145 5.43 10.91 0.30
C LYS A 145 6.46 10.78 1.41
N GLY A 146 7.66 10.33 1.06
CA GLY A 146 8.79 10.19 1.95
C GLY A 146 9.67 11.44 1.97
N LEU A 147 10.66 11.44 2.87
CA LEU A 147 11.80 12.34 2.79
C LEU A 147 12.68 11.96 1.61
N LEU A 148 13.55 12.87 1.15
CA LEU A 148 14.51 12.57 0.09
C LEU A 148 15.35 11.35 0.47
N TYR A 149 15.53 10.44 -0.49
CA TYR A 149 16.31 9.20 -0.34
C TYR A 149 15.71 8.19 0.66
N SER A 150 14.48 8.40 1.13
CA SER A 150 13.75 7.43 1.94
C SER A 150 12.84 6.58 1.06
N PHE A 151 13.09 5.26 1.00
CA PHE A 151 12.32 4.30 0.19
C PHE A 151 11.39 3.42 1.04
N TYR A 152 10.91 3.95 2.12
CA TYR A 152 10.03 3.23 3.03
C TYR A 152 8.56 3.39 2.63
N THR A 153 7.85 2.28 2.46
CA THR A 153 6.40 2.24 2.31
C THR A 153 5.81 1.55 3.53
N PRO A 154 5.10 2.28 4.40
CA PRO A 154 4.52 1.69 5.60
C PRO A 154 3.49 0.62 5.27
N SER A 155 3.53 -0.49 6.03
CA SER A 155 2.55 -1.56 5.98
C SER A 155 1.72 -1.55 7.26
N PHE A 156 0.41 -1.76 7.11
CA PHE A 156 -0.54 -1.73 8.21
C PHE A 156 -1.27 -3.05 8.30
N GLN A 157 -1.47 -3.51 9.54
CA GLN A 157 -2.29 -4.68 9.88
C GLN A 157 -3.17 -4.35 11.08
N GLY A 158 -4.33 -5.02 11.19
CA GLY A 158 -5.34 -4.72 12.19
C GLY A 158 -6.26 -3.59 11.73
N GLU A 159 -6.79 -2.81 12.65
CA GLU A 159 -7.72 -1.73 12.37
C GLU A 159 -7.21 -0.40 12.91
N GLY A 160 -7.33 0.67 12.11
CA GLY A 160 -6.90 1.99 12.57
C GLY A 160 -7.01 3.09 11.51
N ILE A 161 -6.56 4.27 11.95
CA ILE A 161 -6.44 5.48 11.11
C ILE A 161 -4.99 5.93 11.07
N ARG A 162 -4.54 6.32 9.89
CA ARG A 162 -3.26 6.96 9.66
C ARG A 162 -3.47 8.38 9.13
N LEU A 163 -2.90 9.37 9.82
CA LEU A 163 -2.79 10.74 9.34
C LEU A 163 -1.33 11.05 9.03
N ALA A 164 -1.08 11.71 7.91
CA ALA A 164 0.26 12.14 7.55
C ALA A 164 0.20 13.52 6.89
N ILE A 165 1.18 14.37 7.21
CA ILE A 165 1.38 15.66 6.57
C ILE A 165 2.80 15.74 6.06
N HIS A 166 2.96 16.23 4.85
CA HIS A 166 4.24 16.41 4.19
C HIS A 166 4.35 17.83 3.67
N PHE A 167 5.48 18.48 3.99
CA PHE A 167 5.83 19.82 3.53
C PHE A 167 7.09 19.74 2.68
N ARG A 168 7.10 20.47 1.58
CA ARG A 168 8.26 20.70 0.77
C ARG A 168 8.38 22.19 0.46
N TYR A 169 9.48 22.80 0.85
CA TYR A 169 9.81 24.18 0.61
C TYR A 169 11.07 24.29 -0.24
N ASP A 170 10.94 24.74 -1.49
CA ASP A 170 12.06 24.93 -2.43
C ASP A 170 12.58 26.35 -2.29
N MET A 171 13.56 26.60 -1.39
CA MET A 171 14.11 27.91 -1.07
C MET A 171 14.78 28.58 -2.27
N ASN A 172 15.56 27.80 -3.02
CA ASN A 172 16.23 28.23 -4.25
C ASN A 172 16.64 26.99 -5.08
N LYS A 173 17.43 27.19 -6.15
CA LYS A 173 17.90 26.11 -7.04
C LYS A 173 18.77 25.04 -6.34
N HIS A 174 19.32 25.35 -5.18
CA HIS A 174 20.27 24.49 -4.47
C HIS A 174 19.72 23.95 -3.15
N TRP A 175 18.72 24.59 -2.55
CA TRP A 175 18.21 24.26 -1.23
C TRP A 175 16.72 23.94 -1.25
N THR A 176 16.41 22.74 -0.80
CA THR A 176 15.03 22.27 -0.56
C THR A 176 14.92 21.75 0.86
N ALA A 177 13.95 22.25 1.62
CA ALA A 177 13.61 21.73 2.93
C ALA A 177 12.38 20.80 2.80
N ILE A 178 12.44 19.62 3.42
CA ILE A 178 11.31 18.67 3.46
C ILE A 178 11.08 18.26 4.91
N ALA A 179 9.82 18.27 5.31
CA ALA A 179 9.36 17.77 6.60
C ALA A 179 8.18 16.83 6.42
N LYS A 180 8.13 15.78 7.22
CA LYS A 180 7.01 14.84 7.28
C LYS A 180 6.70 14.57 8.74
N LEU A 181 5.41 14.53 9.04
CA LEU A 181 4.87 14.08 10.33
C LEU A 181 3.76 13.09 10.05
N GLY A 182 3.78 11.96 10.72
CA GLY A 182 2.76 10.94 10.58
C GLY A 182 2.32 10.40 11.94
N GLN A 183 1.02 10.13 12.10
CA GLN A 183 0.47 9.49 13.29
C GLN A 183 -0.47 8.37 12.89
N THR A 184 -0.25 7.19 13.47
CA THR A 184 -1.14 6.04 13.36
C THR A 184 -1.83 5.83 14.69
N THR A 185 -3.15 5.69 14.66
CA THR A 185 -3.97 5.30 15.83
C THR A 185 -4.64 3.98 15.51
N TYR A 186 -4.36 2.96 16.31
CA TYR A 186 -4.98 1.63 16.21
C TYR A 186 -6.22 1.56 17.09
N PHE A 187 -7.23 0.80 16.65
CA PHE A 187 -8.48 0.57 17.37
C PHE A 187 -8.57 -0.83 17.99
N ASP A 188 -7.68 -1.72 17.56
CA ASP A 188 -7.70 -3.15 17.89
C ASP A 188 -6.58 -3.57 18.87
N ARG A 189 -5.79 -2.61 19.37
CA ARG A 189 -4.65 -2.91 20.26
C ARG A 189 -4.23 -1.73 21.12
N ASP A 190 -3.65 -2.04 22.27
CA ASP A 190 -3.10 -1.07 23.23
C ASP A 190 -1.56 -1.10 23.30
N GLU A 191 -0.93 -1.93 22.45
CA GLU A 191 0.53 -2.00 22.33
C GLU A 191 0.92 -2.14 20.85
N ILE A 192 1.99 -1.46 20.43
CA ILE A 192 2.49 -1.45 19.05
C ILE A 192 3.95 -1.87 19.04
N GLY A 193 4.31 -2.84 18.18
CA GLY A 193 5.67 -3.36 18.08
C GLY A 193 5.96 -4.50 19.05
N SER A 194 7.22 -4.81 19.24
CA SER A 194 7.68 -5.86 20.16
C SER A 194 9.14 -5.64 20.53
N GLY A 195 9.57 -6.21 21.67
CA GLY A 195 10.95 -6.08 22.15
C GLY A 195 11.33 -4.63 22.44
N ASN A 196 12.47 -4.18 21.92
CA ASN A 196 12.97 -2.81 22.15
C ASN A 196 12.15 -1.72 21.43
N ASP A 197 11.33 -2.10 20.45
CA ASP A 197 10.46 -1.18 19.69
C ASP A 197 9.02 -1.17 20.21
N LEU A 198 8.79 -1.71 21.42
CA LEU A 198 7.46 -1.75 22.02
C LEU A 198 7.02 -0.34 22.46
N ILE A 199 5.91 0.11 21.91
CA ILE A 199 5.23 1.34 22.29
C ILE A 199 3.98 0.96 23.08
N ARG A 200 3.89 1.40 24.34
CA ARG A 200 2.68 1.27 25.14
C ARG A 200 1.66 2.32 24.70
N GLY A 201 0.45 1.86 24.41
CA GLY A 201 -0.63 2.67 23.87
C GLY A 201 -0.91 2.36 22.40
N ASN A 202 -1.99 2.90 21.90
CA ASN A 202 -2.51 2.63 20.56
C ASN A 202 -2.08 3.66 19.50
N LYS A 203 -1.15 4.59 19.84
CA LYS A 203 -0.70 5.66 18.95
C LYS A 203 0.80 5.55 18.68
N LYS A 204 1.17 5.69 17.40
CA LYS A 204 2.56 5.78 16.95
C LYS A 204 2.74 7.02 16.09
N THR A 205 3.69 7.88 16.45
CA THR A 205 4.08 9.08 15.68
C THR A 205 5.47 8.87 15.07
N ASP A 206 5.67 9.31 13.85
CA ASP A 206 6.91 9.22 13.07
C ASP A 206 7.10 10.45 12.14
#